data_2d69060a2f726f18bcc2748d1b28a5ff
#
_entry.id   2d69060a2f726f18bcc2748d1b28a5ff
#
_cell.length_a   1.000
_cell.length_b   1.000
_cell.length_c   1.000
_cell.angle_alpha   90.00
_cell.angle_beta   90.00
_cell.angle_gamma   90.00
#
_symmetry.space_group_name_H-M   'P 1'
#
loop_
_entity.id
_entity.type
_entity.pdbx_description
1 polymer ?
#
loop_
_entity_poly.entity_id
_entity_poly.type
_entity_poly.pdbx_seq_one_letter_code
_entity_poly.pdbx_strand_id
1 'polypeptide(L)'
;AFNLSKHSHNLVNVYSWIWQRLLFNTKKDLGQNDTGKEIFPGAFVGWDNTPRKKDKGRFIVGNTPEIFGKYFSRQFSQAKEAGCRYLFINAWNEWGEGAFLEPDETFEYSYLECIKDVSHT
;
A
#
# COMPACT_ATOMS: atom_id res chain seq x y z
N ALA A 1 6.28 4.77 -16.23
CA ALA A 1 7.23 4.04 -15.70
C ALA A 1 8.47 4.84 -15.42
N PHE A 2 8.71 5.09 -14.24
CA PHE A 2 9.95 5.76 -13.93
C PHE A 2 10.58 5.09 -12.70
N ASN A 3 11.89 5.14 -12.67
CA ASN A 3 12.68 4.66 -11.57
C ASN A 3 13.12 5.88 -10.78
N LEU A 4 12.43 6.15 -9.69
CA LEU A 4 12.70 7.34 -8.88
C LEU A 4 14.07 7.30 -8.23
N SER A 5 14.65 6.11 -8.05
CA SER A 5 15.98 6.00 -7.46
C SER A 5 17.08 6.65 -8.28
N LYS A 6 16.82 6.93 -9.54
CA LYS A 6 17.78 7.59 -10.43
C LYS A 6 17.69 9.12 -10.39
N HIS A 7 16.63 9.66 -9.80
CA HIS A 7 16.29 11.07 -9.99
C HIS A 7 16.13 11.90 -8.71
N SER A 8 16.21 11.28 -7.54
CA SER A 8 15.98 12.02 -6.30
C SER A 8 16.78 11.43 -5.14
N HIS A 9 17.29 12.30 -4.32
CA HIS A 9 17.97 11.94 -3.07
C HIS A 9 16.97 11.62 -1.93
N ASN A 10 15.67 11.88 -2.14
CA ASN A 10 14.63 11.70 -1.13
C ASN A 10 13.77 10.47 -1.39
N LEU A 11 14.33 9.46 -2.04
CA LEU A 11 13.58 8.27 -2.47
C LEU A 11 13.06 7.42 -1.32
N VAL A 12 13.67 7.51 -0.14
CA VAL A 12 13.20 6.80 1.03
C VAL A 12 11.76 7.16 1.40
N ASN A 13 11.28 8.32 0.94
CA ASN A 13 9.95 8.81 1.24
C ASN A 13 8.93 8.58 0.13
N VAL A 14 9.31 7.92 -0.97
CA VAL A 14 8.40 7.74 -2.11
C VAL A 14 7.18 6.93 -1.72
N TYR A 15 7.36 5.84 -0.99
CA TYR A 15 6.25 5.02 -0.50
C TYR A 15 5.28 5.86 0.33
N SER A 16 5.80 6.64 1.28
CA SER A 16 5.00 7.54 2.11
C SER A 16 4.30 8.61 1.28
N TRP A 17 4.98 9.15 0.28
CA TRP A 17 4.40 10.15 -0.62
C TRP A 17 3.17 9.60 -1.34
N ILE A 18 3.25 8.37 -1.86
CA ILE A 18 2.13 7.73 -2.56
C ILE A 18 0.93 7.57 -1.61
N TRP A 19 1.17 7.11 -0.39
CA TRP A 19 0.11 6.98 0.60
C TRP A 19 -0.56 8.33 0.88
N GLN A 20 0.23 9.35 1.14
CA GLN A 20 -0.28 10.66 1.53
C GLN A 20 -0.96 11.39 0.39
N ARG A 21 -0.42 11.30 -0.81
CA ARG A 21 -0.92 12.05 -1.96
C ARG A 21 -2.02 11.35 -2.73
N LEU A 22 -2.01 10.02 -2.76
CA LEU A 22 -2.96 9.28 -3.56
C LEU A 22 -3.95 8.50 -2.69
N LEU A 23 -3.47 7.63 -1.80
CA LEU A 23 -4.34 6.72 -1.08
C LEU A 23 -5.19 7.44 -0.03
N PHE A 24 -4.59 8.29 0.78
CA PHE A 24 -5.35 9.04 1.79
C PHE A 24 -6.23 10.13 1.20
N ASN A 25 -5.92 10.57 0.00
CA ASN A 25 -6.71 11.61 -0.67
C ASN A 25 -8.10 11.13 -1.07
N THR A 26 -8.33 9.82 -1.07
CA THR A 26 -9.65 9.25 -1.36
C THR A 26 -10.59 9.30 -0.17
N LYS A 27 -10.15 9.71 1.01
CA LYS A 27 -10.95 9.71 2.25
C LYS A 27 -12.31 10.39 2.08
N LYS A 28 -12.33 11.53 1.40
CA LYS A 28 -13.54 12.33 1.19
C LYS A 28 -14.60 11.60 0.35
N ASP A 29 -14.17 10.63 -0.46
CA ASP A 29 -15.04 9.91 -1.39
C ASP A 29 -15.39 8.50 -0.91
N LEU A 30 -14.89 8.09 0.26
CA LEU A 30 -15.11 6.73 0.75
C LEU A 30 -16.57 6.48 1.14
N GLY A 31 -16.98 5.24 0.96
CA GLY A 31 -18.32 4.82 1.29
C GLY A 31 -19.29 5.00 0.14
N GLN A 32 -20.57 5.08 0.47
CA GLN A 32 -21.61 5.21 -0.54
C GLN A 32 -21.83 6.69 -0.88
N ASN A 33 -21.75 7.01 -2.17
CA ASN A 33 -21.95 8.37 -2.64
C ASN A 33 -23.39 8.57 -3.15
N ASP A 34 -23.71 9.82 -3.62
CA ASP A 34 -25.04 10.22 -4.06
C ASP A 34 -25.53 9.44 -5.28
N THR A 35 -24.63 8.83 -6.04
CA THR A 35 -24.99 8.03 -7.22
C THR A 35 -25.28 6.58 -6.88
N GLY A 36 -25.20 6.19 -5.61
CA GLY A 36 -25.37 4.81 -5.18
C GLY A 36 -24.14 3.94 -5.36
N LYS A 37 -23.03 4.51 -5.83
CA LYS A 37 -21.76 3.77 -5.95
C LYS A 37 -21.05 3.74 -4.62
N GLU A 38 -20.44 2.61 -4.31
CA GLU A 38 -19.57 2.46 -3.16
C GLU A 38 -18.12 2.63 -3.58
N ILE A 39 -17.38 3.41 -2.81
CA ILE A 39 -15.94 3.62 -3.03
C ILE A 39 -15.18 3.04 -1.85
N PHE A 40 -14.29 2.12 -2.13
CA PHE A 40 -13.52 1.41 -1.11
C PHE A 40 -12.08 1.91 -1.07
N PRO A 41 -11.48 1.98 0.12
CA PRO A 41 -10.08 2.36 0.22
C PRO A 41 -9.16 1.25 -0.25
N GLY A 42 -7.99 1.65 -0.73
CA GLY A 42 -6.93 0.75 -1.13
C GLY A 42 -5.71 0.87 -0.22
N ALA A 43 -4.91 -0.16 -0.24
CA ALA A 43 -3.61 -0.21 0.40
C ALA A 43 -2.65 -0.97 -0.51
N PHE A 44 -1.35 -0.77 -0.35
CA PHE A 44 -0.38 -1.52 -1.11
C PHE A 44 0.86 -1.80 -0.27
N VAL A 45 1.51 -2.91 -0.58
CA VAL A 45 2.69 -3.38 0.15
C VAL A 45 3.95 -2.70 -0.40
N GLY A 46 4.07 -2.64 -1.71
CA GLY A 46 5.23 -2.08 -2.38
C GLY A 46 5.12 -2.27 -3.87
N TRP A 47 6.17 -1.94 -4.59
CA TRP A 47 6.25 -2.15 -6.04
C TRP A 47 7.69 -2.26 -6.47
N ASP A 48 8.01 -3.35 -7.13
CA ASP A 48 9.29 -3.55 -7.81
C ASP A 48 9.11 -4.60 -8.92
N ASN A 49 9.00 -4.16 -10.15
CA ASN A 49 8.89 -5.07 -11.28
C ASN A 49 10.20 -5.18 -12.06
N THR A 50 11.32 -4.72 -11.50
CA THR A 50 12.62 -4.78 -12.15
C THR A 50 13.12 -6.20 -12.41
N PRO A 51 12.81 -7.21 -11.58
CA PRO A 51 13.20 -8.58 -11.92
C PRO A 51 12.65 -9.05 -13.25
N ARG A 52 11.47 -8.57 -13.65
CA ARG A 52 10.81 -8.93 -14.89
C ARG A 52 11.09 -7.95 -16.03
N LYS A 53 11.13 -6.67 -15.72
CA LYS A 53 11.28 -5.58 -16.70
C LYS A 53 12.71 -5.08 -16.83
N LYS A 54 13.59 -5.43 -15.92
CA LYS A 54 15.00 -5.01 -15.88
C LYS A 54 15.13 -3.50 -15.93
N ASP A 55 15.91 -2.94 -16.85
CA ASP A 55 16.14 -1.51 -16.96
C ASP A 55 14.90 -0.70 -17.34
N LYS A 56 13.87 -1.34 -17.85
CA LYS A 56 12.56 -0.72 -18.10
C LYS A 56 11.63 -0.81 -16.91
N GLY A 57 12.07 -1.48 -15.86
CA GLY A 57 11.28 -1.65 -14.66
C GLY A 57 11.26 -0.43 -13.78
N ARG A 58 10.40 -0.53 -12.78
CA ARG A 58 10.22 0.53 -11.79
C ARG A 58 10.13 -0.04 -10.42
N PHE A 59 10.65 0.72 -9.49
CA PHE A 59 10.53 0.32 -8.11
C PHE A 59 10.29 1.53 -7.22
N ILE A 60 9.67 1.25 -6.08
CA ILE A 60 9.40 2.23 -5.04
C ILE A 60 10.29 1.88 -3.86
N VAL A 61 10.85 2.88 -3.21
CA VAL A 61 11.66 2.69 -2.01
C VAL A 61 10.94 3.28 -0.80
N GLY A 62 11.34 2.84 0.38
CA GLY A 62 10.80 3.34 1.64
C GLY A 62 9.70 2.46 2.25
N ASN A 63 9.33 1.37 1.59
CA ASN A 63 8.34 0.45 2.13
C ASN A 63 9.01 -0.52 3.13
N THR A 64 8.53 -0.46 4.36
CA THR A 64 8.93 -1.37 5.44
C THR A 64 7.66 -1.83 6.15
N PRO A 65 7.72 -2.95 6.89
CA PRO A 65 6.55 -3.38 7.67
C PRO A 65 6.07 -2.31 8.64
N GLU A 66 6.97 -1.58 9.29
CA GLU A 66 6.60 -0.53 10.24
C GLU A 66 5.82 0.59 9.57
N ILE A 67 6.31 1.06 8.42
CA ILE A 67 5.65 2.14 7.68
C ILE A 67 4.32 1.65 7.11
N PHE A 68 4.30 0.45 6.55
CA PHE A 68 3.06 -0.17 6.07
C PHE A 68 2.03 -0.25 7.21
N GLY A 69 2.44 -0.76 8.36
CA GLY A 69 1.54 -0.91 9.50
C GLY A 69 0.94 0.42 9.95
N LYS A 70 1.75 1.47 9.99
CA LYS A 70 1.30 2.82 10.35
C LYS A 70 0.24 3.33 9.38
N TYR A 71 0.50 3.24 8.09
CA TYR A 71 -0.43 3.75 7.08
C TYR A 71 -1.64 2.86 6.92
N PHE A 72 -1.46 1.56 6.99
CA PHE A 72 -2.59 0.62 6.93
C PHE A 72 -3.55 0.84 8.10
N SER A 73 -3.02 1.06 9.30
CA SER A 73 -3.83 1.37 10.48
C SER A 73 -4.69 2.60 10.25
N ARG A 74 -4.10 3.66 9.72
CA ARG A 74 -4.84 4.88 9.40
C ARG A 74 -5.92 4.63 8.34
N GLN A 75 -5.58 3.92 7.28
CA GLN A 75 -6.52 3.63 6.20
C GLN A 75 -7.67 2.75 6.69
N PHE A 76 -7.36 1.78 7.53
CA PHE A 76 -8.36 0.91 8.14
C PHE A 76 -9.34 1.71 9.00
N SER A 77 -8.83 2.65 9.81
CA SER A 77 -9.68 3.52 10.62
C SER A 77 -10.57 4.40 9.75
N GLN A 78 -10.04 4.97 8.68
CA GLN A 78 -10.81 5.78 7.75
C GLN A 78 -11.90 4.95 7.05
N ALA A 79 -11.60 3.71 6.71
CA ALA A 79 -12.58 2.81 6.12
C ALA A 79 -13.73 2.51 7.09
N LYS A 80 -13.41 2.27 8.35
CA LYS A 80 -14.43 2.02 9.39
C LYS A 80 -15.30 3.25 9.61
N GLU A 81 -14.69 4.42 9.72
CA GLU A 81 -15.45 5.68 9.91
C GLU A 81 -16.40 5.94 8.74
N ALA A 82 -15.99 5.60 7.53
CA ALA A 82 -16.81 5.79 6.34
C ALA A 82 -17.84 4.68 6.11
N GLY A 83 -17.84 3.65 6.96
CA GLY A 83 -18.76 2.52 6.81
C GLY A 83 -18.42 1.61 5.65
N CYS A 84 -17.18 1.61 5.20
CA CYS A 84 -16.75 0.73 4.10
C CYS A 84 -16.74 -0.73 4.53
N ARG A 85 -17.30 -1.60 3.70
CA ARG A 85 -17.33 -3.04 3.97
C ARG A 85 -16.03 -3.74 3.63
N TYR A 86 -15.23 -3.15 2.74
CA TYR A 86 -13.99 -3.75 2.25
C TYR A 86 -12.88 -2.72 2.19
N LEU A 87 -11.66 -3.20 2.40
CA LEU A 87 -10.43 -2.49 2.10
C LEU A 87 -9.59 -3.44 1.26
N PHE A 88 -9.15 -2.99 0.10
CA PHE A 88 -8.42 -3.84 -0.84
C PHE A 88 -6.93 -3.60 -0.70
N ILE A 89 -6.16 -4.69 -0.71
CA ILE A 89 -4.70 -4.63 -0.60
C ILE A 89 -4.07 -5.21 -1.87
N ASN A 90 -3.17 -4.47 -2.47
CA ASN A 90 -2.35 -4.97 -3.56
C ASN A 90 -0.99 -5.38 -3.00
N ALA A 91 -0.66 -6.65 -2.84
CA ALA A 91 -1.50 -7.80 -3.09
C ALA A 91 -1.06 -8.94 -2.18
N TRP A 92 -1.72 -10.09 -2.30
CA TRP A 92 -1.31 -11.30 -1.57
C TRP A 92 -0.02 -11.88 -2.15
N ASN A 93 0.05 -12.03 -3.47
CA ASN A 93 1.12 -12.80 -4.09
C ASN A 93 1.59 -12.28 -5.44
N GLU A 94 1.63 -10.98 -5.64
CA GLU A 94 2.18 -10.41 -6.87
C GLU A 94 3.70 -10.26 -6.76
N TRP A 95 4.40 -11.40 -6.71
CA TRP A 95 5.85 -11.46 -6.55
C TRP A 95 6.59 -10.81 -7.72
N GLY A 96 6.09 -11.00 -8.95
CA GLY A 96 6.70 -10.39 -10.15
C GLY A 96 6.65 -8.87 -10.15
N GLU A 97 5.85 -8.28 -9.30
CA GLU A 97 5.69 -6.84 -9.16
C GLU A 97 6.18 -6.33 -7.81
N GLY A 98 6.79 -7.20 -7.00
CA GLY A 98 7.26 -6.82 -5.67
C GLY A 98 6.14 -6.35 -4.75
N ALA A 99 4.93 -6.84 -4.97
CA ALA A 99 3.73 -6.44 -4.23
C ALA A 99 3.11 -7.68 -3.60
N PHE A 100 3.62 -8.09 -2.46
CA PHE A 100 3.16 -9.34 -1.86
C PHE A 100 3.15 -9.29 -0.35
N LEU A 101 2.14 -9.92 0.23
CA LEU A 101 1.99 -10.11 1.67
C LEU A 101 2.49 -11.48 2.12
N GLU A 102 2.64 -12.42 1.18
CA GLU A 102 3.15 -13.74 1.53
C GLU A 102 4.50 -13.61 2.25
N PRO A 103 4.77 -14.46 3.24
CA PRO A 103 6.03 -14.38 3.97
C PRO A 103 7.25 -14.54 3.08
N ASP A 104 8.30 -13.80 3.35
CA ASP A 104 9.58 -13.88 2.66
C ASP A 104 10.73 -14.05 3.67
N GLU A 105 11.93 -14.21 3.13
CA GLU A 105 13.12 -14.40 3.97
C GLU A 105 13.55 -13.11 4.69
N THR A 106 13.20 -11.96 4.13
CA THR A 106 13.63 -10.66 4.67
C THR A 106 12.78 -10.23 5.84
N PHE A 107 11.45 -10.24 5.67
CA PHE A 107 10.52 -9.70 6.68
C PHE A 107 9.65 -10.77 7.31
N GLU A 108 9.78 -12.02 6.88
CA GLU A 108 9.02 -13.14 7.42
C GLU A 108 7.51 -12.83 7.42
N TYR A 109 6.87 -12.83 8.56
CA TYR A 109 5.43 -12.58 8.69
C TYR A 109 5.10 -11.14 9.06
N SER A 110 6.07 -10.24 9.06
CA SER A 110 5.90 -8.89 9.60
C SER A 110 4.75 -8.11 8.98
N TYR A 111 4.56 -8.20 7.66
CA TYR A 111 3.44 -7.53 7.00
C TYR A 111 2.09 -8.10 7.43
N LEU A 112 2.00 -9.42 7.53
CA LEU A 112 0.77 -10.08 7.98
C LEU A 112 0.47 -9.78 9.44
N GLU A 113 1.50 -9.69 10.27
CA GLU A 113 1.35 -9.30 11.67
C GLU A 113 0.77 -7.89 11.80
N CYS A 114 1.20 -6.95 10.97
CA CYS A 114 0.62 -5.61 10.93
C CYS A 114 -0.89 -5.66 10.63
N ILE A 115 -1.29 -6.45 9.65
CA ILE A 115 -2.71 -6.59 9.30
C ILE A 115 -3.48 -7.21 10.45
N LYS A 116 -2.93 -8.26 11.05
CA LYS A 116 -3.55 -8.93 12.19
C LYS A 116 -3.78 -7.94 13.35
N ASP A 117 -2.73 -7.21 13.72
CA ASP A 117 -2.80 -6.27 14.83
C ASP A 117 -3.83 -5.17 14.60
N VAL A 118 -3.87 -4.61 13.39
CA VAL A 118 -4.81 -3.56 13.02
C VAL A 118 -6.24 -4.10 12.97
N SER A 119 -6.45 -5.27 12.37
CA SER A 119 -7.80 -5.82 12.18
C SER A 119 -8.45 -6.31 13.48
N HIS A 120 -7.69 -6.48 14.54
CA HIS A 120 -8.21 -6.90 15.84
C HIS A 120 -8.45 -5.74 16.81
N THR A 121 -8.31 -4.51 16.35
CA THR A 121 -8.56 -3.29 17.17
C THR A 121 -10.03 -2.84 17.18
#